data_2810f79a2fdd76aa928d5415be07ff30
#
_entry.id   2810f79a2fdd76aa928d5415be07ff30
#
_cell.length_a   1.000
_cell.length_b   1.000
_cell.length_c   1.000
_cell.angle_alpha   90.00
_cell.angle_beta   90.00
_cell.angle_gamma   90.00
#
_symmetry.space_group_name_H-M   'P 1'
#
loop_
_entity.id
_entity.type
_entity.pdbx_description
1 polymer ?
#
loop_
_entity_poly.entity_id
_entity_poly.type
_entity_poly.pdbx_seq_one_letter_code
_entity_poly.pdbx_strand_id
1 'polypeptide(L)'
;MALHLIKLCVGVSEVSELKQWARDARKGLETLDHTTRMFPKRGDEILNGGSLYWVIRGMILCRQPIAGLVPVRGKDGISRCRIDFKAKIVPVWPTPRRAFQGWRYLSDEDAPADLKKGAIASEMNEEMRRELSALGLL
;
A
#
# COMPACT_ATOMS: atom_id res chain seq x y z
N MET A 1 0.39 -16.32 -10.16
CA MET A 1 -0.23 -15.48 -9.13
C MET A 1 0.80 -14.52 -8.57
N ALA A 2 0.41 -13.28 -8.33
CA ALA A 2 1.31 -12.30 -7.73
C ALA A 2 1.41 -12.50 -6.22
N LEU A 3 2.58 -12.22 -5.66
CA LEU A 3 2.76 -12.10 -4.22
C LEU A 3 2.90 -10.62 -3.90
N HIS A 4 2.25 -10.17 -2.85
CA HIS A 4 2.24 -8.78 -2.45
C HIS A 4 2.90 -8.57 -1.09
N LEU A 5 3.16 -7.32 -0.74
CA LEU A 5 3.53 -6.91 0.60
C LEU A 5 2.39 -6.11 1.22
N ILE A 6 2.25 -6.21 2.54
CA ILE A 6 1.30 -5.41 3.31
C ILE A 6 2.06 -4.72 4.44
N LYS A 7 1.78 -3.44 4.66
CA LYS A 7 2.49 -2.62 5.65
C LYS A 7 1.56 -1.58 6.27
N LEU A 8 1.79 -1.29 7.54
CA LEU A 8 1.08 -0.21 8.23
C LEU A 8 1.57 1.15 7.71
N CYS A 9 0.62 2.00 7.34
CA CYS A 9 0.93 3.37 6.92
C CYS A 9 0.98 4.28 8.13
N VAL A 10 2.16 4.44 8.70
CA VAL A 10 2.37 5.20 9.93
C VAL A 10 2.19 6.71 9.67
N GLY A 11 1.45 7.36 10.55
CA GLY A 11 1.23 8.81 10.47
C GLY A 11 0.15 9.25 9.50
N VAL A 12 -0.53 8.31 8.86
CA VAL A 12 -1.62 8.60 7.91
C VAL A 12 -2.93 8.06 8.47
N SER A 13 -3.95 8.90 8.53
CA SER A 13 -5.29 8.52 8.99
C SER A 13 -6.34 8.46 7.88
N GLU A 14 -6.02 8.97 6.69
CA GLU A 14 -6.92 8.96 5.53
C GLU A 14 -6.15 8.74 4.24
N VAL A 15 -6.79 8.13 3.25
CA VAL A 15 -6.18 7.94 1.92
C VAL A 15 -5.85 9.28 1.26
N SER A 16 -6.64 10.32 1.51
CA SER A 16 -6.37 11.66 0.98
C SER A 16 -5.02 12.22 1.44
N GLU A 17 -4.62 11.93 2.69
CA GLU A 17 -3.30 12.32 3.21
C GLU A 17 -2.18 11.60 2.46
N LEU A 18 -2.35 10.30 2.20
CA LEU A 18 -1.39 9.52 1.45
C LEU A 18 -1.27 10.03 0.00
N LYS A 19 -2.39 10.37 -0.63
CA LYS A 19 -2.40 10.96 -1.97
C LYS A 19 -1.66 12.28 -2.01
N GLN A 20 -1.87 13.13 -0.99
CA GLN A 20 -1.18 14.42 -0.89
C GLN A 20 0.34 14.22 -0.70
N TRP A 21 0.71 13.31 0.20
CA TRP A 21 2.11 12.97 0.40
C TRP A 21 2.77 12.47 -0.89
N ALA A 22 2.09 11.59 -1.62
CA ALA A 22 2.60 11.06 -2.87
C ALA A 22 2.78 12.16 -3.93
N ARG A 23 1.87 13.13 -4.01
CA ARG A 23 2.00 14.27 -4.91
C ARG A 23 3.19 15.15 -4.55
N ASP A 24 3.35 15.44 -3.25
CA ASP A 24 4.43 16.29 -2.76
C ASP A 24 5.80 15.64 -2.92
N ALA A 25 5.89 14.36 -2.56
CA ALA A 25 7.15 13.60 -2.63
C ALA A 25 7.56 13.30 -4.07
N ARG A 26 6.59 13.13 -4.95
CA ARG A 26 6.79 12.76 -6.34
C ARG A 26 7.55 13.83 -7.14
N LYS A 27 7.21 15.10 -7.00
CA LYS A 27 7.84 16.25 -7.71
C LYS A 27 8.18 15.94 -9.18
N GLY A 28 7.26 15.31 -9.91
CA GLY A 28 7.46 14.90 -11.29
C GLY A 28 8.05 13.50 -11.49
N LEU A 29 8.37 12.78 -10.41
CA LEU A 29 8.85 11.40 -10.49
C LEU A 29 7.68 10.42 -10.59
N GLU A 30 7.88 9.32 -11.32
CA GLU A 30 6.87 8.28 -11.47
C GLU A 30 6.87 7.29 -10.31
N THR A 31 7.97 7.20 -9.58
CA THR A 31 8.14 6.25 -8.48
C THR A 31 8.52 6.94 -7.18
N LEU A 32 8.13 6.32 -6.09
CA LEU A 32 8.47 6.70 -4.73
C LEU A 32 9.23 5.54 -4.08
N ASP A 33 9.83 5.76 -2.92
CA ASP A 33 10.51 4.70 -2.20
C ASP A 33 10.21 4.74 -0.70
N HIS A 34 10.40 3.59 -0.06
CA HIS A 34 10.31 3.44 1.38
C HIS A 34 11.30 2.36 1.81
N THR A 35 12.10 2.65 2.83
CA THR A 35 13.12 1.72 3.31
C THR A 35 12.63 0.98 4.54
N THR A 36 12.75 -0.36 4.51
CA THR A 36 12.37 -1.24 5.62
C THR A 36 13.58 -2.05 6.09
N ARG A 37 13.48 -2.66 7.27
CA ARG A 37 14.58 -3.44 7.85
C ARG A 37 14.83 -4.77 7.16
N MET A 38 13.77 -5.46 6.74
CA MET A 38 13.89 -6.82 6.19
C MET A 38 13.77 -6.84 4.69
N PHE A 39 14.68 -7.57 4.03
CA PHE A 39 14.59 -7.83 2.60
C PHE A 39 13.73 -9.08 2.37
N PRO A 40 12.69 -9.03 1.53
CA PRO A 40 11.85 -10.19 1.26
C PRO A 40 12.62 -11.30 0.55
N LYS A 41 12.59 -12.51 1.10
CA LYS A 41 13.22 -13.69 0.47
C LYS A 41 12.53 -14.06 -0.84
N ARG A 42 11.24 -13.76 -0.95
CA ARG A 42 10.43 -14.05 -2.14
C ARG A 42 10.28 -12.82 -3.05
N GLY A 43 11.34 -12.04 -3.13
CA GLY A 43 11.35 -10.79 -3.92
C GLY A 43 11.02 -10.99 -5.40
N ASP A 44 11.48 -12.07 -6.02
CA ASP A 44 11.19 -12.34 -7.43
C ASP A 44 9.70 -12.52 -7.68
N GLU A 45 8.99 -13.17 -6.77
CA GLU A 45 7.54 -13.33 -6.86
C GLU A 45 6.81 -12.01 -6.69
N ILE A 46 7.31 -11.14 -5.81
CA ILE A 46 6.76 -9.80 -5.57
C ILE A 46 6.95 -8.93 -6.81
N LEU A 47 8.13 -8.95 -7.43
CA LEU A 47 8.43 -8.15 -8.61
C LEU A 47 7.65 -8.59 -9.85
N ASN A 48 7.04 -9.76 -9.80
CA ASN A 48 6.21 -10.27 -10.89
C ASN A 48 4.74 -9.81 -10.73
N GLY A 49 4.52 -8.50 -10.66
CA GLY A 49 3.19 -7.91 -10.60
C GLY A 49 2.65 -7.64 -9.21
N GLY A 50 3.48 -7.74 -8.17
CA GLY A 50 3.04 -7.48 -6.80
C GLY A 50 2.86 -5.99 -6.49
N SER A 51 2.08 -5.71 -5.43
CA SER A 51 1.82 -4.37 -4.93
C SER A 51 2.11 -4.26 -3.44
N LEU A 52 2.33 -3.04 -2.98
CA LEU A 52 2.42 -2.72 -1.56
C LEU A 52 1.04 -2.26 -1.10
N TYR A 53 0.40 -3.05 -0.25
CA TYR A 53 -0.91 -2.74 0.33
C TYR A 53 -0.72 -1.98 1.63
N TRP A 54 -1.43 -0.88 1.80
CA TRP A 54 -1.32 -0.02 2.96
C TRP A 54 -2.48 -0.23 3.93
N VAL A 55 -2.14 -0.42 5.22
CA VAL A 55 -3.11 -0.48 6.31
C VAL A 55 -3.22 0.91 6.93
N ILE A 56 -4.40 1.49 6.88
CA ILE A 56 -4.70 2.81 7.41
C ILE A 56 -5.88 2.68 8.38
N ARG A 57 -5.69 3.08 9.63
CA ARG A 57 -6.74 2.99 10.67
C ARG A 57 -7.35 1.60 10.80
N GLY A 58 -6.51 0.56 10.77
CA GLY A 58 -6.95 -0.83 10.95
C GLY A 58 -7.61 -1.46 9.72
N MET A 59 -7.52 -0.80 8.56
CA MET A 59 -8.13 -1.30 7.31
C MET A 59 -7.12 -1.24 6.18
N ILE A 60 -7.10 -2.27 5.33
CA ILE A 60 -6.41 -2.19 4.04
C ILE A 60 -7.27 -1.32 3.14
N LEU A 61 -6.76 -0.17 2.69
CA LEU A 61 -7.55 0.81 1.93
C LEU A 61 -7.04 1.05 0.52
N CYS A 62 -5.76 0.80 0.26
CA CYS A 62 -5.18 1.07 -1.06
C CYS A 62 -3.92 0.27 -1.29
N ARG A 63 -3.46 0.24 -2.54
CA ARG A 63 -2.20 -0.37 -2.93
C ARG A 63 -1.43 0.52 -3.89
N GLN A 64 -0.12 0.33 -3.94
CA GLN A 64 0.76 0.94 -4.93
C GLN A 64 1.60 -0.16 -5.57
N PRO A 65 1.59 -0.29 -6.91
CA PRO A 65 2.38 -1.33 -7.58
C PRO A 65 3.87 -1.20 -7.27
N ILE A 66 4.53 -2.31 -6.95
CA ILE A 66 5.95 -2.34 -6.62
C ILE A 66 6.76 -2.34 -7.91
N ALA A 67 7.72 -1.43 -8.00
CA ALA A 67 8.60 -1.29 -9.15
C ALA A 67 9.98 -1.94 -8.94
N GLY A 68 10.43 -2.03 -7.70
CA GLY A 68 11.72 -2.62 -7.40
C GLY A 68 11.95 -2.90 -5.93
N LEU A 69 12.89 -3.80 -5.65
CA LEU A 69 13.35 -4.10 -4.30
C LEU A 69 14.88 -4.00 -4.35
N VAL A 70 15.45 -3.03 -3.62
CA VAL A 70 16.88 -2.74 -3.70
C VAL A 70 17.53 -2.93 -2.33
N PRO A 71 18.57 -3.77 -2.24
CA PRO A 71 19.32 -3.88 -0.99
C PRO A 71 20.11 -2.58 -0.77
N VAL A 72 19.98 -2.01 0.42
CA VAL A 72 20.70 -0.79 0.80
C VAL A 72 21.38 -1.01 2.14
N ARG A 73 22.56 -0.41 2.33
CA ARG A 73 23.26 -0.46 3.58
C ARG A 73 23.31 0.94 4.19
N GLY A 74 22.79 1.05 5.41
CA GLY A 74 22.79 2.31 6.13
C GLY A 74 24.19 2.70 6.65
N LYS A 75 24.33 3.92 7.16
CA LYS A 75 25.56 4.41 7.77
C LYS A 75 25.98 3.59 8.99
N ASP A 76 25.01 2.92 9.63
CA ASP A 76 25.21 2.01 10.76
C ASP A 76 25.71 0.62 10.33
N GLY A 77 25.90 0.37 9.03
CA GLY A 77 26.32 -0.91 8.49
C GLY A 77 25.24 -1.97 8.40
N ILE A 78 24.00 -1.64 8.76
CA ILE A 78 22.88 -2.56 8.74
C ILE A 78 22.26 -2.61 7.33
N SER A 79 22.08 -3.83 6.82
CA SER A 79 21.41 -4.04 5.53
C SER A 79 19.89 -3.84 5.68
N ARG A 80 19.32 -3.13 4.72
CA ARG A 80 17.88 -2.85 4.66
C ARG A 80 17.37 -3.07 3.24
N CYS A 81 16.05 -3.01 3.07
CA CYS A 81 15.40 -3.08 1.77
C CYS A 81 14.75 -1.74 1.44
N ARG A 82 15.11 -1.16 0.31
CA ARG A 82 14.37 -0.03 -0.26
C ARG A 82 13.32 -0.60 -1.21
N ILE A 83 12.06 -0.35 -0.91
CA ILE A 83 10.95 -0.72 -1.77
C ILE A 83 10.67 0.46 -2.69
N ASP A 84 10.85 0.26 -3.98
CA ASP A 84 10.47 1.27 -4.98
C ASP A 84 9.06 0.91 -5.47
N PHE A 85 8.16 1.88 -5.47
CA PHE A 85 6.77 1.67 -5.87
C PHE A 85 6.26 2.86 -6.68
N LYS A 86 5.25 2.61 -7.49
CA LYS A 86 4.66 3.66 -8.33
C LYS A 86 3.89 4.65 -7.48
N ALA A 87 3.95 5.92 -7.86
CA ALA A 87 3.23 6.99 -7.16
C ALA A 87 1.70 6.86 -7.26
N LYS A 88 1.21 6.11 -8.23
CA LYS A 88 -0.22 5.86 -8.42
C LYS A 88 -0.79 5.06 -7.25
N ILE A 89 -1.81 5.61 -6.60
CA ILE A 89 -2.54 4.95 -5.52
C ILE A 89 -3.81 4.34 -6.08
N VAL A 90 -3.98 3.03 -5.87
CA VAL A 90 -5.15 2.29 -6.34
C VAL A 90 -6.00 1.95 -5.12
N PRO A 91 -7.21 2.50 -4.98
CA PRO A 91 -8.12 2.14 -3.89
C PRO A 91 -8.54 0.68 -4.00
N VAL A 92 -8.69 0.01 -2.86
CA VAL A 92 -9.17 -1.37 -2.79
C VAL A 92 -10.35 -1.45 -1.84
N TRP A 93 -11.11 -2.54 -1.91
CA TRP A 93 -12.21 -2.78 -0.98
C TRP A 93 -11.67 -2.78 0.45
N PRO A 94 -12.21 -1.94 1.37
CA PRO A 94 -11.75 -1.87 2.75
C PRO A 94 -11.82 -3.22 3.43
N THR A 95 -10.69 -3.66 3.98
CA THR A 95 -10.56 -4.98 4.60
C THR A 95 -9.87 -4.81 5.95
N PRO A 96 -10.51 -5.25 7.06
CA PRO A 96 -9.91 -5.12 8.38
C PRO A 96 -8.59 -5.86 8.49
N ARG A 97 -7.63 -5.24 9.15
CA ARG A 97 -6.32 -5.85 9.40
C ARG A 97 -5.74 -5.31 10.71
N ARG A 98 -5.26 -6.19 11.57
CA ARG A 98 -4.59 -5.78 12.81
C ARG A 98 -3.28 -5.05 12.50
N ALA A 99 -2.95 -4.08 13.33
CA ALA A 99 -1.66 -3.40 13.26
C ALA A 99 -0.52 -4.38 13.56
N PHE A 100 0.61 -4.19 12.86
CA PHE A 100 1.81 -5.00 13.02
C PHE A 100 3.03 -4.15 12.67
N GLN A 101 4.22 -4.59 13.04
CA GLN A 101 5.46 -3.89 12.72
C GLN A 101 6.07 -4.44 11.44
N GLY A 102 6.70 -3.54 10.66
CA GLY A 102 7.35 -3.91 9.41
C GLY A 102 6.35 -4.26 8.31
N TRP A 103 6.77 -5.15 7.44
CA TRP A 103 5.91 -5.65 6.37
C TRP A 103 5.59 -7.13 6.58
N ARG A 104 4.55 -7.60 5.89
CA ARG A 104 4.20 -9.02 5.82
C ARG A 104 3.93 -9.39 4.36
N TYR A 105 4.07 -10.67 4.04
CA TYR A 105 3.59 -11.17 2.76
C TYR A 105 2.07 -11.16 2.72
N LEU A 106 1.52 -10.82 1.57
CA LEU A 106 0.07 -10.90 1.32
C LEU A 106 -0.13 -11.68 0.04
N SER A 107 -0.82 -12.82 0.13
CA SER A 107 -1.11 -13.64 -1.04
C SER A 107 -2.13 -12.94 -1.94
N ASP A 108 -2.11 -13.26 -3.23
CA ASP A 108 -3.07 -12.72 -4.18
C ASP A 108 -4.52 -13.09 -3.81
N GLU A 109 -4.71 -14.26 -3.22
CA GLU A 109 -6.03 -14.72 -2.73
C GLU A 109 -6.56 -13.86 -1.57
N ASP A 110 -5.67 -13.41 -0.69
CA ASP A 110 -6.02 -12.59 0.47
C ASP A 110 -6.07 -11.10 0.14
N ALA A 111 -5.53 -10.70 -1.00
CA ALA A 111 -5.49 -9.31 -1.40
C ALA A 111 -6.88 -8.81 -1.80
N PRO A 112 -7.34 -7.67 -1.23
CA PRO A 112 -8.63 -7.10 -1.62
C PRO A 112 -8.66 -6.72 -3.10
N ALA A 113 -9.82 -6.87 -3.71
CA ALA A 113 -10.04 -6.43 -5.09
C ALA A 113 -10.01 -4.91 -5.20
N ASP A 114 -9.60 -4.41 -6.36
CA ASP A 114 -9.59 -2.98 -6.62
C ASP A 114 -11.01 -2.40 -6.56
N LEU A 115 -11.11 -1.20 -6.01
CA LEU A 115 -12.36 -0.50 -5.86
C LEU A 115 -12.65 0.31 -7.13
N LYS A 116 -13.62 -0.15 -7.91
CA LYS A 116 -14.02 0.53 -9.14
C LYS A 116 -15.02 1.64 -8.85
N LYS A 117 -14.85 2.80 -9.49
CA LYS A 117 -15.69 3.97 -9.28
C LYS A 117 -17.20 3.73 -9.37
N GLY A 118 -17.66 2.85 -10.24
CA GLY A 118 -19.09 2.55 -10.39
C GLY A 118 -19.65 1.57 -9.37
N ALA A 119 -18.83 0.68 -8.83
CA ALA A 119 -19.25 -0.33 -7.86
C ALA A 119 -19.59 0.26 -6.49
N ILE A 120 -18.91 1.35 -6.10
CA ILE A 120 -19.11 2.01 -4.81
C ILE A 120 -20.54 2.51 -4.65
N ALA A 121 -21.12 3.10 -5.69
CA ALA A 121 -22.43 3.74 -5.61
C ALA A 121 -23.57 2.73 -5.58
N SER A 122 -23.41 1.54 -6.15
CA SER A 122 -24.49 0.55 -6.31
C SER A 122 -24.49 -0.57 -5.28
N GLU A 123 -23.35 -0.89 -4.68
CA GLU A 123 -23.18 -2.04 -3.80
C GLU A 123 -23.03 -1.71 -2.32
N MET A 124 -22.87 -0.44 -1.98
CA MET A 124 -22.65 -0.03 -0.59
C MET A 124 -23.90 0.60 0.04
N ASN A 125 -24.12 0.27 1.31
CA ASN A 125 -25.12 0.98 2.10
C ASN A 125 -24.60 2.38 2.49
N GLU A 126 -25.48 3.20 3.01
CA GLU A 126 -25.16 4.57 3.36
C GLU A 126 -24.07 4.69 4.43
N GLU A 127 -24.07 3.78 5.39
CA GLU A 127 -23.07 3.74 6.45
C GLU A 127 -21.67 3.47 5.90
N MET A 128 -21.52 2.52 4.99
CA MET A 128 -20.25 2.24 4.33
C MET A 128 -19.77 3.41 3.48
N ARG A 129 -20.69 4.10 2.81
CA ARG A 129 -20.37 5.30 2.02
C ARG A 129 -19.84 6.42 2.89
N ARG A 130 -20.43 6.66 4.06
CA ARG A 130 -19.95 7.64 5.02
C ARG A 130 -18.56 7.30 5.52
N GLU A 131 -18.33 6.04 5.86
CA GLU A 131 -17.05 5.54 6.35
C GLU A 131 -15.97 5.73 5.30
N LEU A 132 -16.23 5.37 4.05
CA LEU A 132 -15.29 5.57 2.95
C LEU A 132 -15.02 7.04 2.67
N SER A 133 -16.03 7.89 2.77
CA SER A 133 -15.86 9.33 2.62
C SER A 133 -14.98 9.91 3.71
N ALA A 134 -15.19 9.48 4.96
CA ALA A 134 -14.36 9.88 6.10
C ALA A 134 -12.90 9.42 5.96
N LEU A 135 -12.67 8.31 5.25
CA LEU A 135 -11.33 7.76 4.99
C LEU A 135 -10.66 8.36 3.74
N GLY A 136 -11.35 9.26 3.03
CA GLY A 136 -10.82 9.90 1.84
C GLY A 136 -10.89 9.07 0.56
N LEU A 137 -11.73 8.02 0.52
CA LEU A 137 -11.89 7.15 -0.63
C LEU A 137 -12.99 7.57 -1.60
N LEU A 138 -13.89 8.43 -1.16
CA LEU A 138 -14.97 8.98 -1.98
C LEU A 138 -14.84 10.49 -2.13
#